data_d24a79a8069f2dbb8edcf27951ace605
#
_entry.id   d24a79a8069f2dbb8edcf27951ace605
#
_cell.length_a   1.000
_cell.length_b   1.000
_cell.length_c   1.000
_cell.angle_alpha   90.00
_cell.angle_beta   90.00
_cell.angle_gamma   90.00
#
_symmetry.space_group_name_H-M   'P 1'
#
loop_
_entity.id
_entity.type
_entity.pdbx_description
1 polymer ?
#
loop_
_entity_poly.entity_id
_entity_poly.type
_entity_poly.pdbx_seq_one_letter_code
_entity_poly.pdbx_strand_id
1 'polypeptide(L)'
;CSGADFSSVEMMIASDETQEPPRKDSRIRILDQRGMYDRFFRKTDFKIHYFAWDKLYRRQLLEQVRFWEGMLFEDIYFNFQIIAHASRAACSNQVKYFWFFNSGSITRQGVVKRDMEAIQIWRQIAEDSRIICPEYEHDARMNFERAHMGILGKSIKFGVSDSYAEWEADRQYLIAKTRRFYFD
;
A
#
# COMPACT_ATOMS: atom_id res chain seq x y z
N CYS A 1 5.36 -6.98 26.71
CA CYS A 1 6.00 -6.42 25.50
C CYS A 1 6.33 -7.58 24.56
N SER A 2 5.84 -7.57 23.34
CA SER A 2 6.02 -8.66 22.35
C SER A 2 7.42 -8.74 21.74
N GLY A 3 8.28 -7.75 22.01
CA GLY A 3 9.58 -7.62 21.33
C GLY A 3 9.45 -7.25 19.83
N ALA A 4 8.28 -6.80 19.39
CA ALA A 4 8.04 -6.43 18.00
C ALA A 4 8.78 -5.15 17.60
N ASP A 5 9.23 -5.07 16.35
CA ASP A 5 9.91 -3.91 15.76
C ASP A 5 8.91 -2.84 15.34
N PHE A 6 7.71 -3.29 14.95
CA PHE A 6 6.57 -2.40 14.77
C PHE A 6 5.26 -3.10 15.15
N SER A 7 4.22 -2.30 15.33
CA SER A 7 2.86 -2.81 15.49
C SER A 7 1.91 -2.16 14.51
N SER A 8 0.85 -2.88 14.12
CA SER A 8 -0.22 -2.36 13.30
C SER A 8 -1.59 -2.63 13.94
N VAL A 9 -2.54 -1.77 13.64
CA VAL A 9 -3.92 -1.86 14.10
C VAL A 9 -4.86 -1.82 12.90
N GLU A 10 -6.12 -2.19 13.12
CA GLU A 10 -7.16 -1.99 12.12
C GLU A 10 -7.60 -0.52 12.09
N MET A 11 -8.10 -0.12 10.94
CA MET A 11 -8.69 1.19 10.71
C MET A 11 -10.16 1.07 10.36
N MET A 12 -10.91 2.12 10.59
CA MET A 12 -12.28 2.27 10.16
C MET A 12 -12.45 3.60 9.42
N ILE A 13 -13.20 3.56 8.32
CA ILE A 13 -13.68 4.79 7.69
C ILE A 13 -14.89 5.25 8.48
N ALA A 14 -14.78 6.42 9.08
CA ALA A 14 -15.84 7.02 9.87
C ALA A 14 -16.49 8.20 9.13
N SER A 15 -17.81 8.30 9.23
CA SER A 15 -18.57 9.44 8.69
C SER A 15 -18.51 10.66 9.61
N ASP A 16 -18.42 10.41 10.91
CA ASP A 16 -18.36 11.42 11.97
C ASP A 16 -17.65 10.87 13.21
N GLU A 17 -17.42 11.75 14.20
CA GLU A 17 -16.68 11.43 15.42
C GLU A 17 -17.47 10.55 16.42
N THR A 18 -18.77 10.36 16.19
CA THR A 18 -19.65 9.58 17.08
C THR A 18 -19.69 8.10 16.71
N GLN A 19 -19.19 7.74 15.53
CA GLN A 19 -19.22 6.38 15.05
C GLN A 19 -18.29 5.48 15.86
N GLU A 20 -18.86 4.49 16.56
CA GLU A 20 -18.10 3.52 17.34
C GLU A 20 -17.55 2.40 16.45
N PRO A 21 -16.35 1.89 16.75
CA PRO A 21 -15.79 0.74 16.05
C PRO A 21 -16.59 -0.53 16.40
N PRO A 22 -16.66 -1.51 15.49
CA PRO A 22 -17.29 -2.79 15.77
C PRO A 22 -16.59 -3.48 16.94
N ARG A 23 -17.37 -3.97 17.91
CA ARG A 23 -16.83 -4.78 19.01
C ARG A 23 -16.32 -6.11 18.47
N LYS A 24 -15.03 -6.35 18.65
CA LYS A 24 -14.36 -7.60 18.30
C LYS A 24 -13.54 -8.08 19.49
N ASP A 25 -13.47 -9.39 19.66
CA ASP A 25 -12.50 -9.96 20.61
C ASP A 25 -11.09 -9.52 20.23
N SER A 26 -10.34 -9.04 21.22
CA SER A 26 -8.98 -8.59 20.99
C SER A 26 -8.09 -9.76 20.63
N ARG A 27 -7.50 -9.71 19.45
CA ARG A 27 -6.52 -10.71 18.99
C ARG A 27 -5.26 -9.98 18.52
N ILE A 28 -4.13 -10.42 19.07
CA ILE A 28 -2.82 -9.95 18.64
C ILE A 28 -2.12 -11.13 17.98
N ARG A 29 -1.66 -10.92 16.75
CA ARG A 29 -0.84 -11.88 16.01
C ARG A 29 0.59 -11.36 15.96
N ILE A 30 1.52 -12.21 16.36
CA ILE A 30 2.94 -11.94 16.19
C ILE A 30 3.37 -12.57 14.88
N LEU A 31 4.01 -11.79 14.04
CA LEU A 31 4.50 -12.20 12.74
C LEU A 31 6.02 -12.16 12.72
N ASP A 32 6.61 -13.15 12.12
CA ASP A 32 7.97 -13.13 11.63
C ASP A 32 8.04 -12.40 10.26
N GLN A 33 9.23 -12.29 9.70
CA GLN A 33 9.44 -11.59 8.43
C GLN A 33 8.64 -12.21 7.29
N ARG A 34 8.60 -13.54 7.19
CA ARG A 34 7.79 -14.23 6.20
C ARG A 34 6.30 -13.90 6.32
N GLY A 35 5.77 -13.99 7.54
CA GLY A 35 4.37 -13.64 7.80
C GLY A 35 4.04 -12.18 7.51
N MET A 36 5.03 -11.27 7.65
CA MET A 36 4.87 -9.87 7.25
C MET A 36 4.78 -9.71 5.73
N TYR A 37 5.67 -10.37 4.96
CA TYR A 37 5.62 -10.36 3.49
C TYR A 37 4.35 -11.02 2.95
N ASP A 38 3.93 -12.17 3.50
CA ASP A 38 2.68 -12.84 3.09
C ASP A 38 1.49 -11.87 3.17
N ARG A 39 1.47 -10.99 4.17
CA ARG A 39 0.40 -10.01 4.34
C ARG A 39 0.57 -8.78 3.48
N PHE A 40 1.79 -8.30 3.32
CA PHE A 40 2.09 -7.19 2.42
C PHE A 40 1.68 -7.53 0.99
N PHE A 41 2.04 -8.71 0.53
CA PHE A 41 1.68 -9.20 -0.81
C PHE A 41 0.28 -9.84 -0.89
N ARG A 42 -0.53 -9.74 0.19
CA ARG A 42 -1.93 -10.17 0.24
C ARG A 42 -2.15 -11.65 -0.03
N LYS A 43 -1.22 -12.50 0.40
CA LYS A 43 -1.32 -13.97 0.32
C LYS A 43 -2.19 -14.56 1.44
N THR A 44 -2.64 -13.77 2.40
CA THR A 44 -3.48 -14.17 3.54
C THR A 44 -4.69 -13.26 3.66
N ASP A 45 -5.74 -13.72 4.35
CA ASP A 45 -6.97 -12.95 4.57
C ASP A 45 -6.77 -11.71 5.44
N PHE A 46 -5.76 -11.73 6.30
CA PHE A 46 -5.41 -10.61 7.16
C PHE A 46 -4.27 -9.81 6.53
N LYS A 47 -4.51 -8.55 6.19
CA LYS A 47 -3.58 -7.69 5.45
C LYS A 47 -2.78 -6.81 6.40
N ILE A 48 -1.54 -6.48 6.03
CA ILE A 48 -0.88 -5.26 6.47
C ILE A 48 -1.27 -4.18 5.47
N HIS A 49 -1.87 -3.10 5.96
CA HIS A 49 -2.17 -1.96 5.11
C HIS A 49 -0.86 -1.30 4.64
N TYR A 50 -0.89 -0.72 3.45
CA TYR A 50 0.26 0.01 2.93
C TYR A 50 0.47 1.37 3.62
N PHE A 51 -0.51 1.83 4.40
CA PHE A 51 -0.44 3.09 5.12
C PHE A 51 0.62 3.07 6.22
N ALA A 52 1.27 4.22 6.46
CA ALA A 52 2.23 4.38 7.54
C ALA A 52 1.55 4.74 8.87
N TRP A 53 0.38 5.37 8.83
CA TRP A 53 -0.30 5.98 9.96
C TRP A 53 -1.08 5.01 10.89
N ASP A 54 -1.32 3.77 10.48
CA ASP A 54 -1.95 2.73 11.30
C ASP A 54 -0.94 1.90 12.11
N LYS A 55 0.31 2.38 12.21
CA LYS A 55 1.43 1.64 12.80
C LYS A 55 2.21 2.48 13.80
N LEU A 56 2.85 1.76 14.73
CA LEU A 56 3.86 2.31 15.62
C LEU A 56 5.17 1.56 15.37
N TYR A 57 6.24 2.30 15.17
CA TYR A 57 7.55 1.78 14.83
C TYR A 57 8.56 2.02 15.95
N ARG A 58 9.47 1.07 16.15
CA ARG A 58 10.65 1.35 16.98
C ARG A 58 11.53 2.39 16.26
N ARG A 59 12.08 3.31 17.05
CA ARG A 59 12.94 4.39 16.52
C ARG A 59 14.11 3.85 15.70
N GLN A 60 14.77 2.79 16.20
CA GLN A 60 15.94 2.18 15.55
C GLN A 60 15.60 1.69 14.13
N LEU A 61 14.39 1.19 13.91
CA LEU A 61 13.93 0.78 12.58
C LEU A 61 13.85 1.98 11.63
N LEU A 62 13.38 3.13 12.12
CA LEU A 62 13.26 4.37 11.35
C LEU A 62 14.61 5.03 11.05
N GLU A 63 15.69 4.63 11.70
CA GLU A 63 17.04 5.12 11.38
C GLU A 63 17.55 4.57 10.05
N GLN A 64 17.02 3.42 9.61
CA GLN A 64 17.43 2.71 8.39
C GLN A 64 16.49 2.95 7.20
N VAL A 65 15.30 3.48 7.44
CA VAL A 65 14.25 3.61 6.42
C VAL A 65 13.80 5.06 6.31
N ARG A 66 13.56 5.51 5.07
CA ARG A 66 13.05 6.86 4.79
C ARG A 66 11.92 6.78 3.79
N PHE A 67 11.01 7.74 3.87
CA PHE A 67 10.05 7.97 2.81
C PHE A 67 10.76 8.41 1.53
N TRP A 68 10.23 8.00 0.42
CA TRP A 68 10.68 8.49 -0.87
C TRP A 68 10.10 9.89 -1.08
N GLU A 69 10.90 10.91 -0.79
CA GLU A 69 10.45 12.29 -0.79
C GLU A 69 9.91 12.72 -2.16
N GLY A 70 8.81 13.48 -2.12
CA GLY A 70 8.17 14.00 -3.32
C GLY A 70 7.34 13.01 -4.13
N MET A 71 7.32 11.73 -3.77
CA MET A 71 6.51 10.71 -4.44
C MET A 71 5.11 10.60 -3.82
N LEU A 72 4.10 10.41 -4.67
CA LEU A 72 2.78 9.96 -4.24
C LEU A 72 2.83 8.44 -4.03
N PHE A 73 2.10 7.91 -3.03
CA PHE A 73 2.13 6.49 -2.63
C PHE A 73 3.46 6.03 -1.99
N GLU A 74 4.24 6.96 -1.47
CA GLU A 74 5.53 6.74 -0.81
C GLU A 74 5.46 5.76 0.36
N ASP A 75 4.28 5.67 0.99
CA ASP A 75 3.99 4.77 2.11
C ASP A 75 4.04 3.28 1.71
N ILE A 76 3.76 2.94 0.46
CA ILE A 76 3.86 1.56 -0.05
C ILE A 76 5.32 1.10 0.00
N TYR A 77 6.22 1.89 -0.57
CA TYR A 77 7.65 1.54 -0.58
C TYR A 77 8.26 1.65 0.81
N PHE A 78 7.88 2.66 1.59
CA PHE A 78 8.28 2.77 2.98
C PHE A 78 7.93 1.51 3.79
N ASN A 79 6.71 1.01 3.70
CA ASN A 79 6.31 -0.22 4.40
C ASN A 79 7.03 -1.47 3.89
N PHE A 80 7.36 -1.56 2.60
CA PHE A 80 8.19 -2.63 2.07
C PHE A 80 9.58 -2.63 2.72
N GLN A 81 10.22 -1.46 2.81
CA GLN A 81 11.52 -1.31 3.48
C GLN A 81 11.42 -1.62 4.98
N ILE A 82 10.37 -1.18 5.67
CA ILE A 82 10.11 -1.51 7.07
C ILE A 82 10.12 -3.03 7.29
N ILE A 83 9.42 -3.78 6.45
CA ILE A 83 9.37 -5.24 6.53
C ILE A 83 10.75 -5.85 6.25
N ALA A 84 11.51 -5.31 5.31
CA ALA A 84 12.85 -5.79 4.98
C ALA A 84 13.82 -5.70 6.17
N HIS A 85 13.67 -4.69 7.02
CA HIS A 85 14.52 -4.47 8.20
C HIS A 85 13.92 -4.98 9.52
N ALA A 86 12.64 -5.37 9.53
CA ALA A 86 11.98 -5.86 10.73
C ALA A 86 12.10 -7.38 10.87
N SER A 87 12.35 -7.86 12.08
CA SER A 87 12.34 -9.28 12.42
C SER A 87 10.96 -9.74 12.89
N ARG A 88 10.19 -8.84 13.50
CA ARG A 88 8.92 -9.17 14.16
C ARG A 88 7.93 -8.01 14.14
N ALA A 89 6.67 -8.32 13.82
CA ALA A 89 5.55 -7.38 13.94
C ALA A 89 4.46 -7.90 14.89
N ALA A 90 3.76 -6.98 15.56
CA ALA A 90 2.56 -7.27 16.34
C ALA A 90 1.35 -6.64 15.69
N CYS A 91 0.44 -7.45 15.16
CA CYS A 91 -0.75 -6.98 14.44
C CYS A 91 -2.00 -7.22 15.27
N SER A 92 -2.75 -6.17 15.57
CA SER A 92 -4.01 -6.22 16.29
C SER A 92 -5.20 -6.11 15.33
N ASN A 93 -6.25 -6.88 15.60
CA ASN A 93 -7.54 -6.77 14.91
C ASN A 93 -8.45 -5.68 15.50
N GLN A 94 -7.95 -4.92 16.47
CA GLN A 94 -8.69 -3.80 17.06
C GLN A 94 -8.61 -2.58 16.16
N VAL A 95 -9.76 -1.94 15.93
CA VAL A 95 -9.80 -0.62 15.30
C VAL A 95 -9.30 0.40 16.31
N LYS A 96 -8.17 1.05 16.00
CA LYS A 96 -7.55 2.10 16.80
C LYS A 96 -7.25 3.36 15.98
N TYR A 97 -7.58 3.34 14.70
CA TYR A 97 -7.43 4.46 13.81
C TYR A 97 -8.74 4.73 13.07
N PHE A 98 -9.18 6.00 13.07
CA PHE A 98 -10.37 6.46 12.36
C PHE A 98 -9.94 7.34 11.21
N TRP A 99 -10.30 6.95 10.01
CA TRP A 99 -10.08 7.75 8.82
C TRP A 99 -11.39 8.42 8.42
N PHE A 100 -11.46 9.72 8.62
CA PHE A 100 -12.64 10.49 8.28
C PHE A 100 -12.78 10.71 6.78
N PHE A 101 -13.99 10.59 6.30
CA PHE A 101 -14.30 10.85 4.91
C PHE A 101 -14.05 12.32 4.59
N ASN A 102 -13.21 12.57 3.57
CA ASN A 102 -12.98 13.90 3.04
C ASN A 102 -13.19 13.87 1.52
N SER A 103 -14.16 14.64 1.02
CA SER A 103 -14.46 14.77 -0.41
C SER A 103 -13.30 15.39 -1.21
N GLY A 104 -12.46 16.23 -0.56
CA GLY A 104 -11.26 16.82 -1.14
C GLY A 104 -10.02 15.91 -1.16
N SER A 105 -10.15 14.63 -0.72
CA SER A 105 -9.02 13.71 -0.70
C SER A 105 -8.48 13.42 -2.11
N ILE A 106 -7.16 13.51 -2.27
CA ILE A 106 -6.46 13.22 -3.54
C ILE A 106 -6.73 11.81 -4.08
N THR A 107 -7.05 10.86 -3.21
CA THR A 107 -7.39 9.48 -3.60
C THR A 107 -8.77 9.34 -4.24
N ARG A 108 -9.61 10.37 -4.15
CA ARG A 108 -10.99 10.40 -4.65
C ARG A 108 -11.22 11.44 -5.74
N GLN A 109 -10.18 12.15 -6.13
CA GLN A 109 -10.20 13.05 -7.28
C GLN A 109 -9.91 12.30 -8.57
N GLY A 110 -10.21 12.92 -9.70
CA GLY A 110 -9.85 12.42 -11.02
C GLY A 110 -8.35 12.11 -11.11
N VAL A 111 -8.00 11.23 -12.04
CA VAL A 111 -6.60 10.86 -12.27
C VAL A 111 -5.79 12.09 -12.65
N VAL A 112 -4.63 12.23 -12.03
CA VAL A 112 -3.61 13.23 -12.34
C VAL A 112 -2.32 12.56 -12.78
N LYS A 113 -1.39 13.30 -13.39
CA LYS A 113 -0.09 12.76 -13.86
C LYS A 113 0.66 12.02 -12.76
N ARG A 114 0.60 12.52 -11.53
CA ARG A 114 1.26 11.90 -10.38
C ARG A 114 0.73 10.52 -9.99
N ASP A 115 -0.48 10.14 -10.41
CA ASP A 115 -0.97 8.78 -10.18
C ASP A 115 -0.09 7.72 -10.88
N MET A 116 0.64 8.09 -11.94
CA MET A 116 1.60 7.21 -12.61
C MET A 116 2.78 6.83 -11.71
N GLU A 117 3.03 7.57 -10.64
CA GLU A 117 4.09 7.26 -9.67
C GLU A 117 3.85 5.92 -8.97
N ALA A 118 2.60 5.45 -8.86
CA ALA A 118 2.27 4.12 -8.35
C ALA A 118 2.98 3.00 -9.14
N ILE A 119 3.14 3.16 -10.45
CA ILE A 119 3.85 2.20 -11.31
C ILE A 119 5.35 2.20 -10.97
N GLN A 120 5.93 3.38 -10.71
CA GLN A 120 7.34 3.52 -10.34
C GLN A 120 7.62 2.85 -9.00
N ILE A 121 6.75 3.08 -8.01
CA ILE A 121 6.83 2.46 -6.68
C ILE A 121 6.82 0.92 -6.79
N TRP A 122 5.85 0.36 -7.49
CA TRP A 122 5.75 -1.10 -7.62
C TRP A 122 6.86 -1.70 -8.50
N ARG A 123 7.38 -0.95 -9.47
CA ARG A 123 8.58 -1.35 -10.23
C ARG A 123 9.78 -1.49 -9.30
N GLN A 124 10.04 -0.48 -8.46
CA GLN A 124 11.14 -0.51 -7.51
C GLN A 124 11.01 -1.69 -6.54
N ILE A 125 9.80 -1.93 -6.00
CA ILE A 125 9.54 -3.08 -5.14
C ILE A 125 9.83 -4.40 -5.87
N ALA A 126 9.43 -4.51 -7.14
CA ALA A 126 9.70 -5.73 -7.92
C ALA A 126 11.19 -5.95 -8.19
N GLU A 127 11.96 -4.88 -8.43
CA GLU A 127 13.41 -4.93 -8.60
C GLU A 127 14.11 -5.33 -7.30
N ASP A 128 13.76 -4.68 -6.19
CA ASP A 128 14.36 -4.95 -4.88
C ASP A 128 13.99 -6.33 -4.34
N SER A 129 12.79 -6.82 -4.63
CA SER A 129 12.35 -8.15 -4.18
C SER A 129 13.23 -9.28 -4.69
N ARG A 130 13.88 -9.12 -5.84
CA ARG A 130 14.83 -10.12 -6.37
C ARG A 130 15.99 -10.39 -5.43
N ILE A 131 16.37 -9.38 -4.65
CA ILE A 131 17.53 -9.43 -3.76
C ILE A 131 17.07 -9.64 -2.31
N ILE A 132 16.06 -8.89 -1.90
CA ILE A 132 15.62 -8.81 -0.48
C ILE A 132 14.73 -9.99 -0.10
N CYS A 133 13.82 -10.40 -0.97
CA CYS A 133 12.83 -11.46 -0.72
C CYS A 133 12.47 -12.19 -2.03
N PRO A 134 13.41 -12.95 -2.62
CA PRO A 134 13.25 -13.54 -3.95
C PRO A 134 12.03 -14.48 -4.07
N GLU A 135 11.58 -15.09 -2.98
CA GLU A 135 10.37 -15.90 -2.94
C GLU A 135 9.09 -15.09 -3.20
N TYR A 136 9.13 -13.76 -3.10
CA TYR A 136 8.03 -12.83 -3.37
C TYR A 136 8.21 -12.03 -4.66
N GLU A 137 9.26 -12.28 -5.45
CA GLU A 137 9.50 -11.56 -6.72
C GLU A 137 8.29 -11.62 -7.65
N HIS A 138 7.69 -12.81 -7.77
CA HIS A 138 6.49 -13.00 -8.58
C HIS A 138 5.32 -12.13 -8.10
N ASP A 139 5.05 -12.12 -6.79
CA ASP A 139 3.96 -11.34 -6.20
C ASP A 139 4.20 -9.82 -6.36
N ALA A 140 5.45 -9.38 -6.21
CA ALA A 140 5.85 -8.00 -6.43
C ALA A 140 5.65 -7.58 -7.89
N ARG A 141 6.05 -8.42 -8.86
CA ARG A 141 5.84 -8.20 -10.28
C ARG A 141 4.37 -8.17 -10.65
N MET A 142 3.56 -9.05 -10.06
CA MET A 142 2.10 -9.03 -10.24
C MET A 142 1.48 -7.71 -9.78
N ASN A 143 1.95 -7.15 -8.66
CA ASN A 143 1.46 -5.85 -8.19
C ASN A 143 1.94 -4.70 -9.07
N PHE A 144 3.14 -4.76 -9.62
CA PHE A 144 3.62 -3.81 -10.63
C PHE A 144 2.70 -3.80 -11.87
N GLU A 145 2.34 -4.95 -12.39
CA GLU A 145 1.42 -5.03 -13.54
C GLU A 145 0.01 -4.54 -13.16
N ARG A 146 -0.50 -4.91 -11.98
CA ARG A 146 -1.80 -4.44 -11.49
C ARG A 146 -1.87 -2.92 -11.26
N ALA A 147 -0.75 -2.26 -11.01
CA ALA A 147 -0.73 -0.80 -10.85
C ALA A 147 -1.23 -0.09 -12.11
N HIS A 148 -0.91 -0.60 -13.30
CA HIS A 148 -1.42 -0.06 -14.57
C HIS A 148 -2.95 -0.13 -14.64
N MET A 149 -3.53 -1.29 -14.31
CA MET A 149 -4.99 -1.46 -14.28
C MET A 149 -5.65 -0.61 -13.19
N GLY A 150 -4.97 -0.42 -12.05
CA GLY A 150 -5.46 0.39 -10.94
C GLY A 150 -5.71 1.85 -11.34
N ILE A 151 -4.81 2.43 -12.14
CA ILE A 151 -4.95 3.80 -12.65
C ILE A 151 -6.11 3.90 -13.65
N LEU A 152 -6.25 2.91 -14.57
CA LEU A 152 -7.41 2.84 -15.46
C LEU A 152 -8.71 2.72 -14.66
N GLY A 153 -8.75 1.88 -13.63
CA GLY A 153 -9.92 1.74 -12.76
C GLY A 153 -10.26 3.05 -12.04
N LYS A 154 -9.25 3.79 -11.58
CA LYS A 154 -9.45 5.12 -10.98
C LYS A 154 -10.06 6.10 -11.99
N SER A 155 -9.59 6.11 -13.24
CA SER A 155 -10.12 7.00 -14.29
C SER A 155 -11.58 6.70 -14.62
N ILE A 156 -11.99 5.44 -14.61
CA ILE A 156 -13.39 5.05 -14.82
C ILE A 156 -14.26 5.50 -13.65
N LYS A 157 -13.76 5.39 -12.43
CA LYS A 157 -14.54 5.68 -11.22
C LYS A 157 -14.65 7.15 -10.88
N PHE A 158 -13.59 7.92 -11.09
CA PHE A 158 -13.47 9.31 -10.63
C PHE A 158 -13.20 10.31 -11.76
N GLY A 159 -13.10 9.83 -13.01
CA GLY A 159 -12.72 10.66 -14.14
C GLY A 159 -11.23 10.97 -14.17
N VAL A 160 -10.90 11.97 -14.95
CA VAL A 160 -9.53 12.48 -15.17
C VAL A 160 -9.54 13.97 -14.91
N SER A 161 -8.48 14.49 -14.31
CA SER A 161 -8.33 15.92 -14.08
C SER A 161 -8.12 16.67 -15.40
N ASP A 162 -8.78 17.81 -15.57
CA ASP A 162 -8.60 18.69 -16.75
C ASP A 162 -7.15 19.16 -16.92
N SER A 163 -6.36 19.17 -15.84
CA SER A 163 -4.94 19.53 -15.87
C SER A 163 -4.03 18.41 -16.41
N TYR A 164 -4.56 17.21 -16.71
CA TYR A 164 -3.76 16.09 -17.19
C TYR A 164 -3.76 16.04 -18.75
N ALA A 165 -3.00 16.91 -19.36
CA ALA A 165 -2.97 17.09 -20.82
C ALA A 165 -2.52 15.82 -21.59
N GLU A 166 -1.57 15.03 -21.02
CA GLU A 166 -1.01 13.83 -21.69
C GLU A 166 -1.85 12.56 -21.46
N TRP A 167 -3.00 12.68 -20.80
CA TRP A 167 -3.79 11.51 -20.39
C TRP A 167 -4.07 10.51 -21.52
N GLU A 168 -4.41 10.96 -22.70
CA GLU A 168 -4.74 10.02 -23.79
C GLU A 168 -3.55 9.13 -24.18
N ALA A 169 -2.34 9.68 -24.22
CA ALA A 169 -1.13 8.90 -24.50
C ALA A 169 -0.84 7.89 -23.36
N ASP A 170 -0.93 8.34 -22.12
CA ASP A 170 -0.73 7.47 -20.95
C ASP A 170 -1.83 6.42 -20.86
N ARG A 171 -3.08 6.74 -21.19
CA ARG A 171 -4.20 5.79 -21.25
C ARG A 171 -3.93 4.66 -22.26
N GLN A 172 -3.45 4.99 -23.46
CA GLN A 172 -3.10 4.00 -24.47
C GLN A 172 -1.97 3.08 -24.00
N TYR A 173 -0.94 3.65 -23.36
CA TYR A 173 0.13 2.88 -22.72
C TYR A 173 -0.41 1.93 -21.65
N LEU A 174 -1.26 2.42 -20.74
CA LEU A 174 -1.86 1.63 -19.66
C LEU A 174 -2.72 0.48 -20.19
N ILE A 175 -3.52 0.75 -21.23
CA ILE A 175 -4.35 -0.27 -21.90
C ILE A 175 -3.44 -1.35 -22.51
N ALA A 176 -2.41 -0.96 -23.26
CA ALA A 176 -1.50 -1.90 -23.90
C ALA A 176 -0.80 -2.81 -22.86
N LYS A 177 -0.33 -2.23 -21.74
CA LYS A 177 0.27 -3.00 -20.64
C LYS A 177 -0.71 -3.95 -19.97
N THR A 178 -1.93 -3.48 -19.67
CA THR A 178 -2.97 -4.29 -19.06
C THR A 178 -3.39 -5.44 -19.97
N ARG A 179 -3.57 -5.20 -21.26
CA ARG A 179 -3.92 -6.25 -22.25
C ARG A 179 -2.84 -7.31 -22.29
N ARG A 180 -1.58 -6.92 -22.48
CA ARG A 180 -0.45 -7.85 -22.52
C ARG A 180 -0.36 -8.73 -21.27
N PHE A 181 -0.68 -8.17 -20.12
CA PHE A 181 -0.59 -8.91 -18.85
C PHE A 181 -1.73 -9.91 -18.63
N TYR A 182 -2.94 -9.60 -19.08
CA TYR A 182 -4.12 -10.43 -18.78
C TYR A 182 -4.57 -11.32 -19.93
N PHE A 183 -4.14 -11.06 -21.17
CA PHE A 183 -4.69 -11.74 -22.34
C PHE A 183 -3.64 -12.35 -23.28
N ASP A 184 -2.35 -12.04 -23.12
CA ASP A 184 -1.21 -12.65 -23.84
C ASP A 184 -0.40 -13.54 -22.87
#